data_1b265f529efc3d6502f2913dcb0514a6
#
_entry.id   1b265f529efc3d6502f2913dcb0514a6
#
_cell.length_a   1.000
_cell.length_b   1.000
_cell.length_c   1.000
_cell.angle_alpha   90.00
_cell.angle_beta   90.00
_cell.angle_gamma   90.00
#
_symmetry.space_group_name_H-M   'P 1'
#
loop_
_entity.id
_entity.type
_entity.pdbx_description
1 polymer ?
#
loop_
_entity_poly.entity_id
_entity_poly.type
_entity_poly.pdbx_seq_one_letter_code
_entity_poly.pdbx_strand_id
1 'polypeptide(L)'
;QSTVATAVMAAQKHPCEPRSLTLMAGPIDCRINPTTVNKLATDHPIEWFQTNLISTVPFPLPAWGRRVYPGFMQLAAFVSMNPERHLDAHKSLFRHLVEGEDDEAEKIKTFYDEYFAVLDLTEEFYLETVAWVFQEMRLPLGRLKHRGELVDCSKITRTAILTVEGERDDICSVGQTSAAHELVTKLRPHLRSHHLQPGVG
;
A
#
# COMPACT_ATOMS: atom_id res chain seq x y z
N GLN A 1 4.28 -4.04 5.81
CA GLN A 1 4.43 -3.99 7.28
C GLN A 1 3.98 -5.30 7.93
N SER A 2 2.79 -5.82 7.60
CA SER A 2 2.26 -7.07 8.18
C SER A 2 3.17 -8.28 7.97
N THR A 3 3.76 -8.43 6.78
CA THR A 3 4.73 -9.49 6.48
C THR A 3 5.97 -9.39 7.39
N VAL A 4 6.49 -8.18 7.59
CA VAL A 4 7.65 -7.92 8.46
C VAL A 4 7.31 -8.27 9.91
N ALA A 5 6.16 -7.77 10.41
CA ALA A 5 5.71 -8.07 11.77
C ALA A 5 5.54 -9.59 12.01
N THR A 6 4.93 -10.29 11.05
CA THR A 6 4.75 -11.75 11.12
C THR A 6 6.09 -12.48 11.12
N ALA A 7 7.05 -12.06 10.27
CA ALA A 7 8.39 -12.67 10.23
C ALA A 7 9.15 -12.48 11.56
N VAL A 8 9.05 -11.29 12.16
CA VAL A 8 9.66 -11.00 13.48
C VAL A 8 9.00 -11.85 14.57
N MET A 9 7.67 -11.91 14.61
CA MET A 9 6.93 -12.74 15.57
C MET A 9 7.27 -14.22 15.42
N ALA A 10 7.37 -14.73 14.19
CA ALA A 10 7.75 -16.11 13.92
C ALA A 10 9.20 -16.40 14.37
N ALA A 11 10.14 -15.49 14.12
CA ALA A 11 11.54 -15.63 14.57
C ALA A 11 11.64 -15.67 16.10
N GLN A 12 10.83 -14.88 16.79
CA GLN A 12 10.78 -14.80 18.26
C GLN A 12 9.90 -15.89 18.90
N LYS A 13 9.25 -16.75 18.10
CA LYS A 13 8.24 -17.73 18.57
C LYS A 13 7.16 -17.07 19.44
N HIS A 14 6.73 -15.88 19.02
CA HIS A 14 5.80 -15.06 19.78
C HIS A 14 4.43 -15.74 19.88
N PRO A 15 3.75 -15.74 21.05
CA PRO A 15 2.47 -16.43 21.23
C PRO A 15 1.35 -15.86 20.36
N CYS A 16 1.43 -14.60 19.97
CA CYS A 16 0.48 -13.92 19.09
C CYS A 16 0.85 -13.99 17.59
N GLU A 17 1.77 -14.89 17.18
CA GLU A 17 2.02 -15.13 15.77
C GLU A 17 0.71 -15.49 15.07
N PRO A 18 0.32 -14.77 13.99
CA PRO A 18 -0.97 -14.95 13.34
C PRO A 18 -1.07 -16.35 12.71
N ARG A 19 -2.27 -16.94 12.72
CA ARG A 19 -2.53 -18.22 12.04
C ARG A 19 -2.68 -18.05 10.53
N SER A 20 -3.17 -16.89 10.09
CA SER A 20 -3.31 -16.53 8.69
C SER A 20 -2.92 -15.08 8.46
N LEU A 21 -2.40 -14.81 7.27
CA LEU A 21 -2.02 -13.50 6.79
C LEU A 21 -2.55 -13.32 5.37
N THR A 22 -3.41 -12.33 5.17
CA THR A 22 -3.86 -11.93 3.84
C THR A 22 -3.12 -10.66 3.41
N LEU A 23 -2.45 -10.72 2.29
CA LEU A 23 -1.75 -9.59 1.66
C LEU A 23 -2.54 -9.19 0.42
N MET A 24 -3.15 -8.00 0.45
CA MET A 24 -3.95 -7.48 -0.65
C MET A 24 -3.27 -6.25 -1.24
N ALA A 25 -2.93 -6.30 -2.53
CA ALA A 25 -2.38 -5.19 -3.30
C ALA A 25 -1.22 -4.44 -2.58
N GLY A 26 -0.39 -5.18 -1.82
CA GLY A 26 0.73 -4.61 -1.08
C GLY A 26 2.05 -4.92 -1.77
N PRO A 27 2.86 -3.91 -2.14
CA PRO A 27 4.10 -4.12 -2.87
C PRO A 27 5.14 -4.81 -1.99
N ILE A 28 5.44 -6.07 -2.30
CA ILE A 28 6.53 -6.83 -1.69
C ILE A 28 7.80 -6.69 -2.53
N ASP A 29 7.68 -6.82 -3.85
CA ASP A 29 8.81 -6.64 -4.77
C ASP A 29 8.44 -5.74 -5.94
N CYS A 30 8.78 -4.47 -5.83
CA CYS A 30 8.48 -3.45 -6.85
C CYS A 30 9.29 -3.59 -8.15
N ARG A 31 10.22 -4.55 -8.25
CA ARG A 31 10.96 -4.84 -9.49
C ARG A 31 10.11 -5.62 -10.49
N ILE A 32 9.06 -6.28 -10.01
CA ILE A 32 8.15 -7.06 -10.84
C ILE A 32 7.13 -6.12 -11.46
N ASN A 33 7.07 -6.07 -12.79
CA ASN A 33 6.13 -5.23 -13.55
C ASN A 33 6.01 -3.80 -12.99
N PRO A 34 7.09 -2.99 -12.97
CA PRO A 34 7.10 -1.71 -12.28
C PRO A 34 6.08 -0.73 -12.86
N THR A 35 5.23 -0.19 -11.99
CA THR A 35 4.20 0.80 -12.32
C THR A 35 4.79 2.19 -12.47
N THR A 36 3.96 3.16 -12.90
CA THR A 36 4.35 4.59 -12.93
C THR A 36 4.76 5.09 -11.55
N VAL A 37 4.07 4.65 -10.49
CA VAL A 37 4.40 5.00 -9.10
C VAL A 37 5.78 4.45 -8.72
N ASN A 38 6.08 3.20 -9.09
CA ASN A 38 7.39 2.60 -8.81
C ASN A 38 8.52 3.36 -9.55
N LYS A 39 8.28 3.74 -10.81
CA LYS A 39 9.25 4.54 -11.60
C LYS A 39 9.47 5.92 -10.98
N LEU A 40 8.39 6.63 -10.61
CA LEU A 40 8.51 7.92 -9.92
C LEU A 40 9.39 7.81 -8.67
N ALA A 41 9.20 6.74 -7.89
CA ALA A 41 9.98 6.52 -6.67
C ALA A 41 11.48 6.28 -6.96
N THR A 42 11.83 5.65 -8.08
CA THR A 42 13.22 5.35 -8.45
C THR A 42 13.89 6.46 -9.26
N ASP A 43 13.11 7.30 -9.95
CA ASP A 43 13.62 8.37 -10.81
C ASP A 43 14.07 9.62 -10.02
N HIS A 44 13.66 9.73 -8.75
CA HIS A 44 14.00 10.85 -7.88
C HIS A 44 14.70 10.40 -6.62
N PRO A 45 15.72 11.16 -6.14
CA PRO A 45 16.35 10.88 -4.85
C PRO A 45 15.39 11.17 -3.68
N ILE A 46 15.64 10.59 -2.50
CA ILE A 46 14.74 10.72 -1.34
C ILE A 46 14.58 12.18 -0.89
N GLU A 47 15.60 13.00 -1.07
CA GLU A 47 15.58 14.43 -0.76
C GLU A 47 14.57 15.20 -1.61
N TRP A 48 14.31 14.74 -2.84
CA TRP A 48 13.27 15.31 -3.69
C TRP A 48 11.88 15.12 -3.07
N PHE A 49 11.58 13.92 -2.57
CA PHE A 49 10.32 13.64 -1.88
C PHE A 49 10.19 14.49 -0.60
N GLN A 50 11.28 14.60 0.15
CA GLN A 50 11.31 15.41 1.37
C GLN A 50 11.05 16.89 1.09
N THR A 51 11.62 17.43 0.02
CA THR A 51 11.51 18.86 -0.31
C THR A 51 10.16 19.21 -0.94
N ASN A 52 9.62 18.33 -1.79
CA ASN A 52 8.44 18.66 -2.60
C ASN A 52 7.12 18.18 -2.00
N LEU A 53 7.14 17.14 -1.15
CA LEU A 53 5.92 16.50 -0.67
C LEU A 53 5.69 16.61 0.84
N ILE A 54 6.74 16.93 1.61
CA ILE A 54 6.60 17.10 3.07
C ILE A 54 6.27 18.54 3.39
N SER A 55 5.24 18.72 4.21
CA SER A 55 4.78 20.01 4.71
C SER A 55 4.76 20.02 6.23
N THR A 56 4.74 21.23 6.81
CA THR A 56 4.57 21.40 8.25
C THR A 56 3.11 21.73 8.56
N VAL A 57 2.53 21.01 9.51
CA VAL A 57 1.16 21.28 9.97
C VAL A 57 1.07 22.70 10.52
N PRO A 58 0.19 23.56 9.95
CA PRO A 58 0.10 24.97 10.34
C PRO A 58 -0.65 25.18 11.66
N PHE A 59 -0.35 26.31 12.33
CA PHE A 59 -1.15 26.78 13.46
C PHE A 59 -2.54 27.23 12.96
N PRO A 60 -3.65 27.00 13.69
CA PRO A 60 -3.78 26.33 15.00
C PRO A 60 -4.22 24.85 14.93
N LEU A 61 -3.91 24.14 13.85
CA LEU A 61 -4.37 22.76 13.67
C LEU A 61 -3.76 21.81 14.71
N PRO A 62 -4.45 20.72 15.07
CA PRO A 62 -3.89 19.66 15.89
C PRO A 62 -2.58 19.15 15.29
N ALA A 63 -1.58 18.83 16.14
CA ALA A 63 -0.23 18.43 15.72
C ALA A 63 0.58 19.55 15.02
N TRP A 64 0.26 20.83 15.27
CA TRP A 64 1.02 21.97 14.78
C TRP A 64 2.55 21.77 14.93
N GLY A 65 3.27 22.15 13.87
CA GLY A 65 4.74 22.02 13.81
C GLY A 65 5.24 20.65 13.40
N ARG A 66 4.38 19.63 13.31
CA ARG A 66 4.77 18.31 12.84
C ARG A 66 4.99 18.31 11.34
N ARG A 67 6.03 17.61 10.89
CA ARG A 67 6.29 17.39 9.47
C ARG A 67 5.52 16.16 9.00
N VAL A 68 4.78 16.31 7.89
CA VAL A 68 3.86 15.30 7.37
C VAL A 68 3.86 15.26 5.84
N TYR A 69 3.53 14.11 5.27
CA TYR A 69 3.00 14.02 3.90
C TYR A 69 1.48 14.22 3.98
N PRO A 70 0.95 15.37 3.50
CA PRO A 70 -0.44 15.74 3.72
C PRO A 70 -1.42 14.83 3.00
N GLY A 71 -2.56 14.52 3.63
CA GLY A 71 -3.62 13.71 3.05
C GLY A 71 -4.17 14.28 1.74
N PHE A 72 -4.33 15.61 1.63
CA PHE A 72 -4.81 16.23 0.40
C PHE A 72 -3.85 16.05 -0.79
N MET A 73 -2.54 15.96 -0.56
CA MET A 73 -1.56 15.66 -1.61
C MET A 73 -1.65 14.20 -2.04
N GLN A 74 -1.91 13.29 -1.10
CA GLN A 74 -2.17 11.89 -1.41
C GLN A 74 -3.39 11.76 -2.33
N LEU A 75 -4.48 12.44 -1.98
CA LEU A 75 -5.70 12.46 -2.81
C LEU A 75 -5.45 13.04 -4.20
N ALA A 76 -4.72 14.15 -4.28
CA ALA A 76 -4.36 14.73 -5.58
C ALA A 76 -3.56 13.75 -6.45
N ALA A 77 -2.61 13.02 -5.85
CA ALA A 77 -1.85 11.98 -6.54
C ALA A 77 -2.77 10.84 -7.02
N PHE A 78 -3.65 10.31 -6.17
CA PHE A 78 -4.57 9.22 -6.54
C PHE A 78 -5.54 9.63 -7.65
N VAL A 79 -6.16 10.82 -7.55
CA VAL A 79 -7.07 11.31 -8.59
C VAL A 79 -6.33 11.53 -9.91
N SER A 80 -5.08 12.00 -9.87
CA SER A 80 -4.29 12.25 -11.09
C SER A 80 -3.88 10.99 -11.85
N MET A 81 -3.89 9.82 -11.22
CA MET A 81 -3.59 8.55 -11.89
C MET A 81 -4.69 8.11 -12.84
N ASN A 82 -5.95 8.42 -12.54
CA ASN A 82 -7.09 8.08 -13.41
C ASN A 82 -8.18 9.16 -13.36
N PRO A 83 -7.92 10.39 -13.86
CA PRO A 83 -8.83 11.52 -13.71
C PRO A 83 -10.16 11.33 -14.47
N GLU A 84 -10.15 10.62 -15.58
CA GLU A 84 -11.36 10.36 -16.37
C GLU A 84 -12.37 9.49 -15.60
N ARG A 85 -11.89 8.46 -14.91
CA ARG A 85 -12.73 7.60 -14.07
C ARG A 85 -13.43 8.40 -12.98
N HIS A 86 -12.70 9.30 -12.32
CA HIS A 86 -13.28 10.15 -11.27
C HIS A 86 -14.29 11.15 -11.84
N LEU A 87 -14.00 11.75 -12.99
CA LEU A 87 -14.93 12.66 -13.67
C LEU A 87 -16.22 11.94 -14.07
N ASP A 88 -16.12 10.74 -14.62
CA ASP A 88 -17.29 9.97 -15.06
C ASP A 88 -18.12 9.47 -13.88
N ALA A 89 -17.48 9.11 -12.76
CA ALA A 89 -18.18 8.77 -11.53
C ALA A 89 -19.01 9.96 -10.99
N HIS A 90 -18.45 11.17 -11.00
CA HIS A 90 -19.17 12.39 -10.58
C HIS A 90 -20.30 12.76 -11.56
N LYS A 91 -20.11 12.59 -12.87
CA LYS A 91 -21.21 12.75 -13.85
C LYS A 91 -22.33 11.74 -13.63
N SER A 92 -21.98 10.49 -13.30
CA SER A 92 -22.96 9.44 -13.00
C SER A 92 -23.71 9.77 -11.71
N LEU A 93 -23.02 10.24 -10.66
CA LEU A 93 -23.65 10.70 -9.45
C LEU A 93 -24.67 11.81 -9.73
N PHE A 94 -24.28 12.82 -10.51
CA PHE A 94 -25.21 13.90 -10.90
C PHE A 94 -26.45 13.35 -11.64
N ARG A 95 -26.27 12.45 -12.58
CA ARG A 95 -27.37 11.83 -13.33
C ARG A 95 -28.31 11.07 -12.41
N HIS A 96 -27.80 10.18 -11.53
CA HIS A 96 -28.62 9.43 -10.57
C HIS A 96 -29.41 10.35 -9.65
N LEU A 97 -28.82 11.47 -9.20
CA LEU A 97 -29.54 12.45 -8.41
C LEU A 97 -30.68 13.16 -9.18
N VAL A 98 -30.48 13.45 -10.47
CA VAL A 98 -31.51 14.06 -11.32
C VAL A 98 -32.64 13.10 -11.64
N GLU A 99 -32.30 11.82 -11.83
CA GLU A 99 -33.25 10.75 -12.18
C GLU A 99 -33.98 10.18 -10.95
N GLY A 100 -33.60 10.58 -9.73
CA GLY A 100 -34.20 10.12 -8.48
C GLY A 100 -33.78 8.69 -8.10
N GLU A 101 -32.62 8.24 -8.58
CA GLU A 101 -32.02 6.94 -8.26
C GLU A 101 -31.15 7.05 -7.00
N ASP A 102 -31.79 7.30 -5.87
CA ASP A 102 -31.12 7.63 -4.61
C ASP A 102 -30.14 6.54 -4.13
N ASP A 103 -30.49 5.25 -4.31
CA ASP A 103 -29.64 4.13 -3.90
C ASP A 103 -28.32 4.08 -4.68
N GLU A 104 -28.35 4.35 -5.98
CA GLU A 104 -27.14 4.39 -6.81
C GLU A 104 -26.29 5.63 -6.51
N ALA A 105 -26.94 6.77 -6.29
CA ALA A 105 -26.27 7.98 -5.87
C ALA A 105 -25.57 7.81 -4.51
N GLU A 106 -26.22 7.15 -3.55
CA GLU A 106 -25.65 6.91 -2.21
C GLU A 106 -24.44 5.97 -2.25
N LYS A 107 -24.45 4.95 -3.11
CA LYS A 107 -23.25 4.08 -3.31
C LYS A 107 -22.03 4.90 -3.75
N ILE A 108 -22.20 5.82 -4.69
CA ILE A 108 -21.09 6.66 -5.18
C ILE A 108 -20.64 7.62 -4.08
N LYS A 109 -21.55 8.24 -3.33
CA LYS A 109 -21.19 9.12 -2.20
C LYS A 109 -20.41 8.35 -1.14
N THR A 110 -20.91 7.20 -0.70
CA THR A 110 -20.26 6.36 0.31
C THR A 110 -18.84 5.98 -0.14
N PHE A 111 -18.69 5.59 -1.41
CA PHE A 111 -17.36 5.31 -1.96
C PHE A 111 -16.42 6.50 -1.84
N TYR A 112 -16.87 7.72 -2.20
CA TYR A 112 -16.00 8.89 -2.13
C TYR A 112 -15.78 9.40 -0.71
N ASP A 113 -16.73 9.21 0.21
CA ASP A 113 -16.54 9.52 1.62
C ASP A 113 -15.41 8.66 2.21
N GLU A 114 -15.36 7.36 1.88
CA GLU A 114 -14.27 6.47 2.28
C GLU A 114 -12.95 6.80 1.54
N TYR A 115 -13.03 7.06 0.23
CA TYR A 115 -11.86 7.36 -0.59
C TYR A 115 -11.14 8.65 -0.14
N PHE A 116 -11.91 9.65 0.31
CA PHE A 116 -11.37 10.92 0.80
C PHE A 116 -10.95 10.89 2.28
N ALA A 117 -11.29 9.85 3.02
CA ALA A 117 -10.94 9.70 4.43
C ALA A 117 -9.45 9.34 4.62
N VAL A 118 -8.55 10.15 4.07
CA VAL A 118 -7.09 9.94 4.11
C VAL A 118 -6.46 10.76 5.22
N LEU A 119 -5.60 10.13 6.01
CA LEU A 119 -4.84 10.77 7.08
C LEU A 119 -3.49 11.28 6.58
N ASP A 120 -3.00 12.35 7.21
CA ASP A 120 -1.62 12.77 7.04
C ASP A 120 -0.67 11.66 7.51
N LEU A 121 0.36 11.39 6.72
CA LEU A 121 1.42 10.47 7.13
C LEU A 121 2.58 11.26 7.73
N THR A 122 3.20 10.72 8.76
CA THR A 122 4.43 11.35 9.28
C THR A 122 5.54 11.33 8.24
N GLU A 123 6.38 12.35 8.23
CA GLU A 123 7.53 12.43 7.32
C GLU A 123 8.36 11.15 7.34
N GLU A 124 8.71 10.69 8.54
CA GLU A 124 9.55 9.50 8.72
C GLU A 124 8.91 8.26 8.11
N PHE A 125 7.62 8.04 8.38
CA PHE A 125 6.91 6.88 7.85
C PHE A 125 6.83 6.90 6.32
N TYR A 126 6.54 8.08 5.75
CA TYR A 126 6.45 8.23 4.30
C TYR A 126 7.81 8.03 3.62
N LEU A 127 8.85 8.75 4.08
CA LEU A 127 10.18 8.67 3.48
C LEU A 127 10.83 7.29 3.66
N GLU A 128 10.67 6.66 4.83
CA GLU A 128 11.12 5.28 5.02
C GLU A 128 10.40 4.30 4.09
N THR A 129 9.10 4.49 3.87
CA THR A 129 8.34 3.64 2.93
C THR A 129 8.86 3.81 1.51
N VAL A 130 9.05 5.05 1.03
CA VAL A 130 9.61 5.31 -0.30
C VAL A 130 11.00 4.69 -0.43
N ALA A 131 11.90 4.98 0.52
CA ALA A 131 13.27 4.50 0.47
C ALA A 131 13.35 2.96 0.59
N TRP A 132 12.73 2.36 1.58
CA TRP A 132 12.96 0.95 1.91
C TRP A 132 12.16 -0.01 1.05
N VAL A 133 10.95 0.39 0.62
CA VAL A 133 10.08 -0.47 -0.19
C VAL A 133 10.31 -0.25 -1.68
N PHE A 134 10.33 1.01 -2.12
CA PHE A 134 10.33 1.32 -3.55
C PHE A 134 11.73 1.54 -4.14
N GLN A 135 12.66 2.19 -3.42
CA GLN A 135 14.00 2.46 -3.93
C GLN A 135 14.99 1.32 -3.64
N GLU A 136 15.07 0.91 -2.38
CA GLU A 136 16.07 -0.07 -1.93
C GLU A 136 15.56 -1.51 -1.91
N MET A 137 14.21 -1.70 -1.95
CA MET A 137 13.55 -3.03 -1.95
C MET A 137 14.12 -3.95 -0.88
N ARG A 138 14.27 -3.40 0.35
CA ARG A 138 15.03 -4.04 1.43
C ARG A 138 14.52 -5.41 1.80
N LEU A 139 13.18 -5.61 1.81
CA LEU A 139 12.60 -6.89 2.20
C LEU A 139 12.89 -8.01 1.20
N PRO A 140 12.58 -7.88 -0.12
CA PRO A 140 12.85 -8.94 -1.08
C PRO A 140 14.34 -9.19 -1.30
N LEU A 141 15.20 -8.19 -1.03
CA LEU A 141 16.65 -8.35 -1.10
C LEU A 141 17.28 -8.89 0.20
N GLY A 142 16.48 -9.20 1.23
CA GLY A 142 16.97 -9.71 2.50
C GLY A 142 17.84 -8.71 3.28
N ARG A 143 17.61 -7.41 3.09
CA ARG A 143 18.38 -6.31 3.70
C ARG A 143 17.61 -5.56 4.79
N LEU A 144 16.29 -5.82 4.92
CA LEU A 144 15.48 -5.15 5.91
C LEU A 144 15.89 -5.58 7.31
N LYS A 145 16.06 -4.60 8.20
CA LYS A 145 16.39 -4.82 9.61
C LYS A 145 15.27 -4.28 10.50
N HIS A 146 14.99 -5.01 11.57
CA HIS A 146 14.18 -4.56 12.67
C HIS A 146 15.02 -4.57 13.95
N ARG A 147 15.19 -3.43 14.61
CA ARG A 147 16.03 -3.28 15.81
C ARG A 147 17.45 -3.84 15.66
N GLY A 148 18.05 -3.66 14.47
CA GLY A 148 19.40 -4.13 14.15
C GLY A 148 19.50 -5.56 13.62
N GLU A 149 18.46 -6.39 13.78
CA GLU A 149 18.41 -7.77 13.30
C GLU A 149 17.77 -7.88 11.93
N LEU A 150 18.27 -8.77 11.07
CA LEU A 150 17.68 -9.02 9.75
C LEU A 150 16.30 -9.66 9.89
N VAL A 151 15.35 -9.16 9.11
CA VAL A 151 14.02 -9.75 8.98
C VAL A 151 14.10 -10.95 8.03
N ASP A 152 13.94 -12.15 8.58
CA ASP A 152 13.98 -13.42 7.84
C ASP A 152 12.57 -13.99 7.66
N CYS A 153 11.98 -13.78 6.48
CA CYS A 153 10.66 -14.30 6.15
C CYS A 153 10.61 -15.84 6.09
N SER A 154 11.76 -16.53 5.95
CA SER A 154 11.80 -18.01 5.99
C SER A 154 11.42 -18.58 7.36
N LYS A 155 11.37 -17.75 8.39
CA LYS A 155 10.91 -18.14 9.74
C LYS A 155 9.39 -18.31 9.82
N ILE A 156 8.65 -17.75 8.87
CA ILE A 156 7.20 -17.96 8.76
C ILE A 156 6.98 -19.40 8.26
N THR A 157 6.62 -20.30 9.18
CA THR A 157 6.46 -21.73 8.88
C THR A 157 5.08 -22.27 9.22
N ARG A 158 4.25 -21.49 9.94
CA ARG A 158 2.94 -21.91 10.47
C ARG A 158 1.79 -21.00 10.04
N THR A 159 2.07 -19.74 9.73
CA THR A 159 1.08 -18.77 9.27
C THR A 159 0.69 -19.07 7.82
N ALA A 160 -0.58 -19.38 7.57
CA ALA A 160 -1.07 -19.51 6.19
C ALA A 160 -1.07 -18.14 5.49
N ILE A 161 -0.62 -18.09 4.25
CA ILE A 161 -0.52 -16.83 3.49
C ILE A 161 -1.40 -16.90 2.25
N LEU A 162 -2.32 -15.92 2.15
CA LEU A 162 -3.08 -15.61 0.96
C LEU A 162 -2.57 -14.29 0.39
N THR A 163 -2.20 -14.28 -0.89
CA THR A 163 -1.94 -13.05 -1.64
C THR A 163 -3.09 -12.78 -2.59
N VAL A 164 -3.56 -11.53 -2.65
CA VAL A 164 -4.63 -11.06 -3.53
C VAL A 164 -4.11 -9.89 -4.34
N GLU A 165 -4.26 -9.97 -5.66
CA GLU A 165 -3.84 -8.93 -6.60
C GLU A 165 -5.00 -8.55 -7.52
N GLY A 166 -5.11 -7.27 -7.90
CA GLY A 166 -6.01 -6.80 -8.94
C GLY A 166 -5.32 -6.86 -10.30
N GLU A 167 -6.04 -7.34 -11.32
CA GLU A 167 -5.47 -7.45 -12.68
C GLU A 167 -5.07 -6.09 -13.26
N ARG A 168 -5.77 -5.02 -12.87
CA ARG A 168 -5.60 -3.65 -13.39
C ARG A 168 -5.12 -2.67 -12.32
N ASP A 169 -4.41 -3.17 -11.31
CA ASP A 169 -3.87 -2.30 -10.26
C ASP A 169 -2.69 -1.47 -10.80
N ASP A 170 -2.88 -0.15 -10.87
CA ASP A 170 -1.91 0.81 -11.38
C ASP A 170 -0.84 1.19 -10.34
N ILE A 171 -1.01 0.77 -9.07
CA ILE A 171 -0.10 1.08 -7.96
C ILE A 171 0.77 -0.13 -7.63
N CYS A 172 0.13 -1.28 -7.43
CA CYS A 172 0.78 -2.54 -7.09
C CYS A 172 0.46 -3.60 -8.15
N SER A 173 1.24 -3.65 -9.22
CA SER A 173 0.97 -4.53 -10.35
C SER A 173 1.07 -6.01 -10.00
N VAL A 174 0.48 -6.83 -10.87
CA VAL A 174 0.48 -8.30 -10.76
C VAL A 174 1.90 -8.83 -10.60
N GLY A 175 2.10 -9.66 -9.60
CA GLY A 175 3.38 -10.27 -9.23
C GLY A 175 4.05 -9.58 -8.03
N GLN A 176 3.76 -8.31 -7.76
CA GLN A 176 4.43 -7.59 -6.68
C GLN A 176 4.02 -8.09 -5.29
N THR A 177 2.75 -8.40 -5.06
CA THR A 177 2.27 -8.96 -3.80
C THR A 177 2.58 -10.43 -3.68
N SER A 178 2.40 -11.20 -4.75
CA SER A 178 2.63 -12.65 -4.79
C SER A 178 4.10 -13.02 -4.60
N ALA A 179 5.03 -12.09 -4.83
CA ALA A 179 6.44 -12.22 -4.48
C ALA A 179 6.69 -12.60 -2.99
N ALA A 180 5.71 -12.34 -2.10
CA ALA A 180 5.78 -12.81 -0.71
C ALA A 180 5.99 -14.33 -0.60
N HIS A 181 5.46 -15.11 -1.54
CA HIS A 181 5.61 -16.56 -1.55
C HIS A 181 7.05 -17.00 -1.78
N GLU A 182 7.85 -16.22 -2.49
CA GLU A 182 9.27 -16.49 -2.71
C GLU A 182 10.12 -16.24 -1.46
N LEU A 183 9.64 -15.38 -0.56
CA LEU A 183 10.34 -15.05 0.68
C LEU A 183 10.10 -16.09 1.78
N VAL A 184 8.94 -16.74 1.79
CA VAL A 184 8.55 -17.71 2.82
C VAL A 184 8.96 -19.15 2.41
N THR A 185 10.22 -19.33 2.12
CA THR A 185 10.78 -20.55 1.51
C THR A 185 10.49 -21.84 2.28
N LYS A 186 10.35 -21.76 3.62
CA LYS A 186 10.09 -22.89 4.50
C LYS A 186 8.61 -23.14 4.80
N LEU A 187 7.73 -22.28 4.31
CA LEU A 187 6.28 -22.47 4.48
C LEU A 187 5.79 -23.59 3.56
N ARG A 188 5.00 -24.52 4.12
CA ARG A 188 4.46 -25.66 3.37
C ARG A 188 3.53 -25.20 2.23
N PRO A 189 3.55 -25.88 1.05
CA PRO A 189 2.76 -25.46 -0.13
C PRO A 189 1.26 -25.28 0.13
N HIS A 190 0.63 -26.15 0.94
CA HIS A 190 -0.79 -26.08 1.25
C HIS A 190 -1.19 -24.88 2.16
N LEU A 191 -0.20 -24.16 2.70
CA LEU A 191 -0.40 -22.93 3.47
C LEU A 191 -0.16 -21.66 2.61
N ARG A 192 0.04 -21.81 1.31
CA ARG A 192 0.23 -20.73 0.36
C ARG A 192 -0.92 -20.72 -0.63
N SER A 193 -1.53 -19.58 -0.79
CA SER A 193 -2.59 -19.37 -1.78
C SER A 193 -2.42 -18.01 -2.44
N HIS A 194 -2.74 -17.94 -3.72
CA HIS A 194 -2.75 -16.69 -4.49
C HIS A 194 -4.08 -16.57 -5.22
N HIS A 195 -4.63 -15.36 -5.24
CA HIS A 195 -5.83 -15.00 -5.98
C HIS A 195 -5.57 -13.75 -6.82
N LEU A 196 -5.76 -13.89 -8.13
CA LEU A 196 -5.80 -12.75 -9.05
C LEU A 196 -7.26 -12.42 -9.33
N GLN A 197 -7.69 -11.19 -8.95
CA GLN A 197 -9.05 -10.71 -9.21
C GLN A 197 -9.11 -10.07 -10.59
N PRO A 198 -9.86 -10.66 -11.55
CA PRO A 198 -9.97 -10.12 -12.89
C PRO A 198 -10.75 -8.79 -12.92
N GLY A 199 -10.32 -7.89 -13.80
CA GLY A 199 -11.02 -6.64 -14.10
C GLY A 199 -11.03 -5.60 -12.98
N VAL A 200 -10.33 -5.84 -11.87
CA VAL A 200 -10.24 -4.94 -10.71
C VAL A 200 -8.86 -4.29 -10.64
N GLY A 201 -8.85 -3.01 -10.33
CA GLY A 201 -7.66 -2.20 -10.09
C GLY A 201 -8.00 -0.92 -9.38
#